data_e5bbad23d778aa5bf92a6ae85af3b25c
#
_entry.id   e5bbad23d778aa5bf92a6ae85af3b25c
#
_cell.length_a   1.000
_cell.length_b   1.000
_cell.length_c   1.000
_cell.angle_alpha   90.00
_cell.angle_beta   90.00
_cell.angle_gamma   90.00
#
_symmetry.space_group_name_H-M   'P 1'
#
loop_
_entity.id
_entity.type
_entity.pdbx_description
1 polymer ?
#
loop_
_entity_poly.entity_id
_entity_poly.type
_entity_poly.pdbx_seq_one_letter_code
_entity_poly.pdbx_strand_id
1 'polypeptide(L)'
;MKHQYLLITLLGAAALAVGCDRSDTSPTESREATAKQFDKVKTETKEAAQDLKDYAYAQKTEFVAKMQGQLDEINRDLDQLAAKIEKSSDAAKAEAKPKLQALRNQADQLKQQLDKAKSATESTWDDVKAGFKKGYSELKDGFQQARQWVSDKIAP
;
A
#
# COMPACT_ATOMS: atom_id res chain seq x y z
N MET A 1 -15.33 33.72 -14.53
CA MET A 1 -16.80 33.73 -14.46
C MET A 1 -17.31 32.34 -14.06
N LYS A 2 -18.06 32.30 -12.96
CA LYS A 2 -19.04 31.28 -12.50
C LYS A 2 -18.47 29.88 -12.16
N HIS A 3 -18.13 29.64 -10.91
CA HIS A 3 -18.95 29.13 -9.78
C HIS A 3 -19.96 28.04 -10.19
N GLN A 4 -19.73 26.83 -9.67
CA GLN A 4 -20.84 26.04 -9.12
C GLN A 4 -20.33 25.12 -8.02
N TYR A 5 -20.61 25.51 -6.78
CA TYR A 5 -20.62 24.66 -5.59
C TYR A 5 -21.84 23.74 -5.67
N LEU A 6 -21.68 22.47 -5.51
CA LEU A 6 -22.77 21.54 -5.28
C LEU A 6 -22.58 20.89 -3.91
N LEU A 7 -23.22 21.53 -2.92
CA LEU A 7 -23.50 20.99 -1.60
C LEU A 7 -24.53 19.84 -1.76
N ILE A 8 -24.15 18.63 -1.37
CA ILE A 8 -25.14 17.60 -1.09
C ILE A 8 -25.03 17.24 0.39
N THR A 9 -25.86 17.88 1.18
CA THR A 9 -26.27 17.45 2.52
C THR A 9 -27.23 16.28 2.36
N LEU A 10 -26.93 15.15 2.97
CA LEU A 10 -27.93 14.12 3.22
C LEU A 10 -27.83 13.65 4.67
N LEU A 11 -28.76 14.17 5.47
CA LEU A 11 -29.14 13.64 6.77
C LEU A 11 -29.82 12.27 6.55
N GLY A 12 -29.53 11.32 7.40
CA GLY A 12 -30.24 10.03 7.42
C GLY A 12 -29.99 9.26 8.72
N ALA A 13 -30.73 9.64 9.74
CA ALA A 13 -31.38 8.87 10.81
C ALA A 13 -30.73 7.59 11.37
N ALA A 14 -30.52 7.66 12.67
CA ALA A 14 -30.26 6.57 13.60
C ALA A 14 -31.40 5.52 13.62
N ALA A 15 -31.00 4.26 13.70
CA ALA A 15 -31.82 3.21 14.31
C ALA A 15 -30.91 2.29 15.13
N LEU A 16 -30.95 2.48 16.45
CA LEU A 16 -30.42 1.55 17.43
C LEU A 16 -31.37 0.36 17.50
N ALA A 17 -30.94 -0.78 17.01
CA ALA A 17 -31.54 -2.07 17.37
C ALA A 17 -30.48 -2.89 18.10
N VAL A 18 -30.63 -2.97 19.42
CA VAL A 18 -29.95 -3.93 20.27
C VAL A 18 -30.55 -5.30 19.97
N GLY A 19 -29.77 -6.13 19.26
CA GLY A 19 -30.05 -7.54 19.05
C GLY A 19 -28.79 -8.31 19.32
N CYS A 20 -28.70 -8.93 20.49
CA CYS A 20 -27.74 -10.00 20.73
C CYS A 20 -28.12 -11.16 19.83
N ASP A 21 -27.38 -11.33 18.76
CA ASP A 21 -27.40 -12.56 18.00
C ASP A 21 -25.98 -13.04 17.76
N ARG A 22 -25.76 -14.29 18.10
CA ARG A 22 -24.55 -15.04 17.87
C ARG A 22 -24.38 -15.14 16.35
N SER A 23 -23.61 -14.23 15.77
CA SER A 23 -23.29 -14.33 14.35
C SER A 23 -22.07 -15.24 14.20
N ASP A 24 -22.31 -16.47 13.79
CA ASP A 24 -21.37 -17.26 13.02
C ASP A 24 -20.89 -16.40 11.83
N THR A 25 -19.75 -15.76 12.00
CA THR A 25 -19.10 -15.07 10.90
C THR A 25 -18.54 -16.13 9.97
N SER A 26 -19.29 -16.39 8.91
CA SER A 26 -18.96 -17.37 7.89
C SER A 26 -17.55 -17.06 7.30
N PRO A 27 -16.67 -18.05 7.12
CA PRO A 27 -15.33 -17.89 6.55
C PRO A 27 -15.33 -17.22 5.16
N THR A 28 -16.48 -17.22 4.50
CA THR A 28 -16.67 -16.66 3.15
C THR A 28 -16.69 -15.12 3.13
N GLU A 29 -17.30 -14.45 4.11
CA GLU A 29 -17.35 -12.99 4.19
C GLU A 29 -15.98 -12.37 4.48
N SER A 30 -15.16 -13.03 5.30
CA SER A 30 -13.78 -12.60 5.57
C SER A 30 -12.90 -12.72 4.32
N ARG A 31 -13.16 -13.70 3.45
CA ARG A 31 -12.46 -13.89 2.17
C ARG A 31 -12.82 -12.80 1.15
N GLU A 32 -14.10 -12.46 1.04
CA GLU A 32 -14.54 -11.40 0.11
C GLU A 32 -14.08 -10.01 0.52
N ALA A 33 -14.10 -9.68 1.81
CA ALA A 33 -13.60 -8.41 2.31
C ALA A 33 -12.08 -8.28 2.08
N THR A 34 -11.34 -9.37 2.28
CA THR A 34 -9.90 -9.42 2.00
C THR A 34 -9.62 -9.31 0.50
N ALA A 35 -10.36 -10.01 -0.36
CA ALA A 35 -10.20 -9.94 -1.81
C ALA A 35 -10.51 -8.54 -2.37
N LYS A 36 -11.57 -7.87 -1.91
CA LYS A 36 -11.92 -6.50 -2.31
C LYS A 36 -10.85 -5.47 -1.88
N GLN A 37 -10.27 -5.63 -0.70
CA GLN A 37 -9.14 -4.82 -0.26
C GLN A 37 -7.90 -5.06 -1.11
N PHE A 38 -7.69 -6.29 -1.60
CA PHE A 38 -6.60 -6.66 -2.50
C PHE A 38 -6.75 -6.03 -3.89
N ASP A 39 -7.95 -6.00 -4.46
CA ASP A 39 -8.21 -5.40 -5.76
C ASP A 39 -8.06 -3.87 -5.74
N LYS A 40 -8.45 -3.23 -4.64
CA LYS A 40 -8.28 -1.79 -4.45
C LYS A 40 -6.81 -1.38 -4.47
N VAL A 41 -5.96 -2.08 -3.70
CA VAL A 41 -4.50 -1.84 -3.68
C VAL A 41 -3.86 -2.12 -5.04
N LYS A 42 -4.36 -3.12 -5.78
CA LYS A 42 -3.86 -3.44 -7.13
C LYS A 42 -4.15 -2.33 -8.14
N THR A 43 -5.31 -1.68 -8.03
CA THR A 43 -5.72 -0.57 -8.90
C THR A 43 -4.94 0.70 -8.57
N GLU A 44 -4.90 1.10 -7.30
CA GLU A 44 -4.17 2.28 -6.81
C GLU A 44 -2.66 2.19 -7.12
N THR A 45 -2.10 0.98 -7.10
CA THR A 45 -0.68 0.77 -7.38
C THR A 45 -0.36 0.75 -8.88
N LYS A 46 -1.30 0.39 -9.76
CA LYS A 46 -1.13 0.53 -11.21
C LYS A 46 -1.15 1.99 -11.64
N GLU A 47 -2.05 2.78 -11.09
CA GLU A 47 -2.14 4.23 -11.33
C GLU A 47 -0.86 4.94 -10.87
N ALA A 48 -0.36 4.62 -9.67
CA ALA A 48 0.89 5.17 -9.15
C ALA A 48 2.11 4.88 -10.05
N ALA A 49 2.20 3.71 -10.66
CA ALA A 49 3.32 3.36 -11.55
C ALA A 49 3.23 4.06 -12.93
N GLN A 50 2.03 4.40 -13.39
CA GLN A 50 1.82 5.18 -14.61
C GLN A 50 2.09 6.67 -14.37
N ASP A 51 1.64 7.21 -13.26
CA ASP A 51 1.83 8.60 -12.87
C ASP A 51 3.32 8.98 -12.68
N LEU A 52 4.18 8.01 -12.35
CA LEU A 52 5.63 8.23 -12.19
C LEU A 52 6.34 8.65 -13.49
N LYS A 53 5.71 8.47 -14.66
CA LYS A 53 6.35 8.81 -15.95
C LYS A 53 6.33 10.30 -16.26
N ASP A 54 5.38 11.04 -15.74
CA ASP A 54 5.00 12.35 -16.27
C ASP A 54 5.45 13.54 -15.40
N TYR A 55 6.14 13.29 -14.26
CA TYR A 55 6.65 14.37 -13.41
C TYR A 55 7.87 15.06 -14.03
N ALA A 56 7.69 16.30 -14.46
CA ALA A 56 8.78 17.19 -14.81
C ALA A 56 9.56 17.64 -13.56
N TYR A 57 10.77 18.15 -13.72
CA TYR A 57 11.58 18.66 -12.59
C TYR A 57 10.85 19.75 -11.79
N ALA A 58 10.08 20.60 -12.45
CA ALA A 58 9.25 21.61 -11.78
C ALA A 58 8.24 21.04 -10.78
N GLN A 59 7.85 19.76 -10.95
CA GLN A 59 6.92 19.04 -10.08
C GLN A 59 7.62 18.16 -9.03
N LYS A 60 8.93 18.33 -8.85
CA LYS A 60 9.73 17.54 -7.91
C LYS A 60 9.12 17.47 -6.51
N THR A 61 8.64 18.58 -5.98
CA THR A 61 8.04 18.64 -4.64
C THR A 61 6.75 17.82 -4.55
N GLU A 62 5.92 17.89 -5.57
CA GLU A 62 4.68 17.10 -5.63
C GLU A 62 4.99 15.61 -5.74
N PHE A 63 5.92 15.23 -6.59
CA PHE A 63 6.42 13.85 -6.70
C PHE A 63 6.89 13.33 -5.35
N VAL A 64 7.75 14.07 -4.64
CA VAL A 64 8.29 13.66 -3.34
C VAL A 64 7.18 13.49 -2.31
N ALA A 65 6.22 14.42 -2.24
CA ALA A 65 5.09 14.32 -1.30
C ALA A 65 4.20 13.11 -1.58
N LYS A 66 3.88 12.86 -2.84
CA LYS A 66 3.06 11.71 -3.26
C LYS A 66 3.76 10.39 -2.96
N MET A 67 5.05 10.29 -3.31
CA MET A 67 5.83 9.07 -3.08
C MET A 67 6.07 8.80 -1.60
N GLN A 68 6.23 9.82 -0.78
CA GLN A 68 6.28 9.67 0.68
C GLN A 68 5.00 9.06 1.22
N GLY A 69 3.84 9.56 0.80
CA GLY A 69 2.54 9.00 1.19
C GLY A 69 2.40 7.52 0.82
N GLN A 70 2.83 7.14 -0.38
CA GLN A 70 2.81 5.74 -0.83
C GLN A 70 3.75 4.83 -0.03
N LEU A 71 4.94 5.32 0.32
CA LEU A 71 5.86 4.58 1.20
C LEU A 71 5.29 4.39 2.60
N ASP A 72 4.63 5.40 3.14
CA ASP A 72 3.99 5.32 4.45
C ASP A 72 2.81 4.31 4.44
N GLU A 73 2.08 4.18 3.33
CA GLU A 73 1.07 3.15 3.15
C GLU A 73 1.68 1.75 3.09
N ILE A 74 2.73 1.56 2.29
CA ILE A 74 3.44 0.27 2.21
C ILE A 74 3.98 -0.13 3.59
N ASN A 75 4.53 0.79 4.36
CA ASN A 75 5.03 0.49 5.71
C ASN A 75 3.91 0.04 6.64
N ARG A 76 2.75 0.70 6.61
CA ARG A 76 1.56 0.25 7.37
C ARG A 76 1.10 -1.14 6.96
N ASP A 77 1.11 -1.41 5.67
CA ASP A 77 0.74 -2.72 5.13
C ASP A 77 1.74 -3.81 5.52
N LEU A 78 3.04 -3.51 5.56
CA LEU A 78 4.08 -4.40 6.06
C LEU A 78 3.89 -4.71 7.55
N ASP A 79 3.48 -3.73 8.34
CA ASP A 79 3.18 -3.93 9.76
C ASP A 79 1.93 -4.80 9.97
N GLN A 80 0.90 -4.62 9.15
CA GLN A 80 -0.28 -5.49 9.17
C GLN A 80 0.07 -6.93 8.76
N LEU A 81 0.92 -7.08 7.75
CA LEU A 81 1.41 -8.38 7.30
C LEU A 81 2.21 -9.07 8.41
N ALA A 82 3.11 -8.34 9.07
CA ALA A 82 3.86 -8.80 10.22
C ALA A 82 2.93 -9.28 11.35
N ALA A 83 1.91 -8.51 11.70
CA ALA A 83 0.95 -8.87 12.73
C ALA A 83 0.16 -10.14 12.40
N LYS A 84 -0.16 -10.39 11.13
CA LYS A 84 -0.78 -11.66 10.69
C LYS A 84 0.19 -12.83 10.80
N ILE A 85 1.45 -12.63 10.41
CA ILE A 85 2.51 -13.65 10.52
C ILE A 85 2.74 -14.03 11.98
N GLU A 86 2.75 -13.08 12.91
CA GLU A 86 2.95 -13.34 14.34
C GLU A 86 1.84 -14.20 14.98
N LYS A 87 0.65 -14.21 14.39
CA LYS A 87 -0.48 -15.05 14.82
C LYS A 87 -0.48 -16.46 14.21
N SER A 88 0.48 -16.75 13.34
CA SER A 88 0.57 -18.03 12.63
C SER A 88 1.39 -19.09 13.40
N SER A 89 1.53 -20.28 12.82
CA SER A 89 2.38 -21.33 13.38
C SER A 89 3.86 -20.95 13.37
N ASP A 90 4.67 -21.54 14.25
CA ASP A 90 6.10 -21.24 14.33
C ASP A 90 6.85 -21.57 13.04
N ALA A 91 6.43 -22.62 12.33
CA ALA A 91 6.99 -22.96 11.01
C ALA A 91 6.70 -21.86 9.98
N ALA A 92 5.47 -21.32 9.93
CA ALA A 92 5.09 -20.24 9.05
C ALA A 92 5.84 -18.94 9.40
N LYS A 93 5.98 -18.64 10.69
CA LYS A 93 6.79 -17.49 11.16
C LYS A 93 8.24 -17.57 10.69
N ALA A 94 8.87 -18.74 10.85
CA ALA A 94 10.27 -18.96 10.44
C ALA A 94 10.46 -18.75 8.94
N GLU A 95 9.53 -19.19 8.12
CA GLU A 95 9.57 -19.03 6.65
C GLU A 95 9.28 -17.57 6.21
N ALA A 96 8.35 -16.88 6.88
CA ALA A 96 7.93 -15.52 6.55
C ALA A 96 8.93 -14.44 6.95
N LYS A 97 9.62 -14.63 8.08
CA LYS A 97 10.51 -13.65 8.70
C LYS A 97 11.57 -13.08 7.73
N PRO A 98 12.33 -13.90 6.97
CA PRO A 98 13.30 -13.38 6.01
C PRO A 98 12.64 -12.63 4.85
N LYS A 99 11.46 -13.05 4.40
CA LYS A 99 10.70 -12.35 3.34
C LYS A 99 10.27 -10.96 3.79
N LEU A 100 9.70 -10.87 4.99
CA LEU A 100 9.29 -9.59 5.58
C LEU A 100 10.48 -8.65 5.80
N GLN A 101 11.61 -9.18 6.27
CA GLN A 101 12.83 -8.38 6.44
C GLN A 101 13.37 -7.86 5.10
N ALA A 102 13.34 -8.67 4.05
CA ALA A 102 13.74 -8.24 2.72
C ALA A 102 12.87 -7.08 2.20
N LEU A 103 11.55 -7.15 2.41
CA LEU A 103 10.63 -6.08 2.01
C LEU A 103 10.86 -4.79 2.81
N ARG A 104 11.14 -4.87 4.11
CA ARG A 104 11.50 -3.70 4.93
C ARG A 104 12.79 -3.06 4.45
N ASN A 105 13.81 -3.86 4.14
CA ASN A 105 15.07 -3.35 3.59
C ASN A 105 14.85 -2.65 2.23
N GLN A 106 13.97 -3.17 1.38
CA GLN A 106 13.61 -2.53 0.11
C GLN A 106 12.86 -1.21 0.33
N ALA A 107 11.94 -1.15 1.29
CA ALA A 107 11.24 0.08 1.66
C ALA A 107 12.21 1.15 2.18
N ASP A 108 13.19 0.78 3.00
CA ASP A 108 14.24 1.69 3.49
C ASP A 108 15.14 2.20 2.36
N GLN A 109 15.51 1.33 1.42
CA GLN A 109 16.27 1.75 0.23
C GLN A 109 15.49 2.73 -0.63
N LEU A 110 14.18 2.50 -0.78
CA LEU A 110 13.31 3.39 -1.53
C LEU A 110 13.15 4.74 -0.85
N LYS A 111 13.09 4.79 0.49
CA LYS A 111 13.14 6.02 1.26
C LYS A 111 14.44 6.81 1.02
N GLN A 112 15.59 6.14 0.99
CA GLN A 112 16.85 6.79 0.65
C GLN A 112 16.86 7.34 -0.78
N GLN A 113 16.26 6.63 -1.73
CA GLN A 113 16.09 7.15 -3.09
C GLN A 113 15.17 8.37 -3.15
N LEU A 114 14.13 8.40 -2.32
CA LEU A 114 13.25 9.56 -2.20
C LEU A 114 13.97 10.78 -1.61
N ASP A 115 14.88 10.56 -0.65
CA ASP A 115 15.71 11.64 -0.10
C ASP A 115 16.69 12.19 -1.17
N LYS A 116 17.22 11.33 -2.05
CA LYS A 116 17.97 11.78 -3.23
C LYS A 116 17.09 12.61 -4.19
N ALA A 117 15.82 12.24 -4.35
CA ALA A 117 14.89 13.01 -5.17
C ALA A 117 14.67 14.44 -4.63
N LYS A 118 14.65 14.62 -3.31
CA LYS A 118 14.55 15.95 -2.68
C LYS A 118 15.70 16.87 -3.07
N SER A 119 16.91 16.34 -3.17
CA SER A 119 18.14 17.06 -3.50
C SER A 119 18.52 17.02 -4.99
N ALA A 120 17.74 16.35 -5.84
CA ALA A 120 18.01 16.24 -7.26
C ALA A 120 18.00 17.62 -7.96
N THR A 121 18.91 17.79 -8.90
CA THR A 121 18.94 18.91 -9.84
C THR A 121 18.15 18.56 -11.11
N GLU A 122 17.89 19.52 -11.98
CA GLU A 122 17.21 19.26 -13.25
C GLU A 122 17.97 18.23 -14.10
N SER A 123 19.30 18.31 -14.12
CA SER A 123 20.16 17.38 -14.88
C SER A 123 20.18 15.95 -14.33
N THR A 124 19.87 15.74 -13.05
CA THR A 124 19.86 14.41 -12.42
C THR A 124 18.44 13.86 -12.19
N TRP A 125 17.42 14.65 -12.51
CA TRP A 125 16.03 14.35 -12.19
C TRP A 125 15.52 13.04 -12.83
N ASP A 126 15.81 12.85 -14.10
CA ASP A 126 15.32 11.68 -14.84
C ASP A 126 15.95 10.39 -14.34
N ASP A 127 17.23 10.39 -14.00
CA ASP A 127 17.92 9.22 -13.42
C ASP A 127 17.38 8.88 -12.03
N VAL A 128 17.16 9.89 -11.19
CA VAL A 128 16.60 9.71 -9.85
C VAL A 128 15.18 9.17 -9.93
N LYS A 129 14.36 9.73 -10.80
CA LYS A 129 12.98 9.29 -11.03
C LYS A 129 12.94 7.84 -11.56
N ALA A 130 13.79 7.50 -12.50
CA ALA A 130 13.89 6.13 -13.04
C ALA A 130 14.34 5.13 -11.98
N GLY A 131 15.33 5.48 -11.15
CA GLY A 131 15.79 4.65 -10.04
C GLY A 131 14.68 4.40 -9.00
N PHE A 132 13.95 5.45 -8.62
CA PHE A 132 12.82 5.33 -7.70
C PHE A 132 11.73 4.42 -8.27
N LYS A 133 11.36 4.61 -9.53
CA LYS A 133 10.34 3.79 -10.21
C LYS A 133 10.71 2.32 -10.20
N LYS A 134 11.96 1.98 -10.50
CA LYS A 134 12.44 0.60 -10.49
C LYS A 134 12.31 -0.01 -9.09
N GLY A 135 12.86 0.66 -8.06
CA GLY A 135 12.79 0.18 -6.68
C GLY A 135 11.35 0.05 -6.18
N TYR A 136 10.47 0.97 -6.55
CA TYR A 136 9.06 0.91 -6.19
C TYR A 136 8.34 -0.28 -6.84
N SER A 137 8.62 -0.58 -8.11
CA SER A 137 8.06 -1.76 -8.77
C SER A 137 8.54 -3.06 -8.11
N GLU A 138 9.83 -3.17 -7.80
CA GLU A 138 10.42 -4.34 -7.13
C GLU A 138 9.81 -4.56 -5.73
N LEU A 139 9.66 -3.50 -4.93
CA LEU A 139 9.03 -3.57 -3.62
C LEU A 139 7.57 -4.02 -3.71
N LYS A 140 6.83 -3.48 -4.67
CA LYS A 140 5.43 -3.84 -4.92
C LYS A 140 5.29 -5.31 -5.28
N ASP A 141 6.09 -5.79 -6.21
CA ASP A 141 6.03 -7.18 -6.68
C ASP A 141 6.38 -8.14 -5.53
N GLY A 142 7.41 -7.83 -4.76
CA GLY A 142 7.78 -8.58 -3.57
C GLY A 142 6.68 -8.58 -2.50
N PHE A 143 6.02 -7.44 -2.31
CA PHE A 143 4.90 -7.33 -1.37
C PHE A 143 3.70 -8.15 -1.81
N GLN A 144 3.34 -8.15 -3.10
CA GLN A 144 2.26 -9.00 -3.62
C GLN A 144 2.56 -10.49 -3.42
N GLN A 145 3.80 -10.92 -3.69
CA GLN A 145 4.23 -12.30 -3.45
C GLN A 145 4.14 -12.69 -1.98
N ALA A 146 4.56 -11.81 -1.07
CA ALA A 146 4.47 -12.06 0.37
C ALA A 146 3.01 -12.15 0.84
N ARG A 147 2.11 -11.31 0.33
CA ARG A 147 0.67 -11.36 0.62
C ARG A 147 0.04 -12.65 0.12
N GLN A 148 0.36 -13.07 -1.11
CA GLN A 148 -0.14 -14.33 -1.66
C GLN A 148 0.33 -15.50 -0.81
N TRP A 149 1.59 -15.50 -0.42
CA TRP A 149 2.15 -16.53 0.46
C TRP A 149 1.42 -16.59 1.81
N VAL A 150 1.13 -15.43 2.43
CA VAL A 150 0.36 -15.37 3.68
C VAL A 150 -1.06 -15.88 3.49
N SER A 151 -1.71 -15.54 2.38
CA SER A 151 -3.04 -16.05 2.06
C SER A 151 -3.05 -17.57 1.91
N ASP A 152 -2.03 -18.14 1.28
CA ASP A 152 -1.96 -19.56 0.99
C ASP A 152 -1.56 -20.42 2.22
N LYS A 153 -0.76 -19.86 3.12
CA LYS A 153 -0.15 -20.60 4.23
C LYS A 153 -0.73 -20.30 5.60
N ILE A 154 -1.30 -19.11 5.79
CA ILE A 154 -1.69 -18.61 7.11
C ILE A 154 -3.20 -18.38 7.22
N ALA A 155 -3.87 -18.07 6.13
CA ALA A 155 -5.32 -17.85 6.06
C ALA A 155 -5.98 -18.86 5.12
N PRO A 156 -6.02 -20.15 5.48
CA PRO A 156 -6.77 -21.14 4.72
C PRO A 156 -8.28 -20.91 4.82
#